data_7a8aed34f7ea1fcd25ab666cc2c58905
#
_entry.id   7a8aed34f7ea1fcd25ab666cc2c58905
#
_cell.length_a   1.000
_cell.length_b   1.000
_cell.length_c   1.000
_cell.angle_alpha   90.00
_cell.angle_beta   90.00
_cell.angle_gamma   90.00
#
_symmetry.space_group_name_H-M   'P 1'
#
loop_
_entity.id
_entity.type
_entity.pdbx_description
1 polymer ?
#
loop_
_entity_poly.entity_id
_entity_poly.type
_entity_poly.pdbx_seq_one_letter_code
_entity_poly.pdbx_strand_id
1 'polypeptide(L)'
;MAQLAIREYDAKRMFAEFTSSVYRGYLIECEKDIDAFAKKETGSDITWVIKPDQLFGKRGKYGLIGVNLTIAYIRKWWSEHDQQTTTIGKQDGLLTTFLIEPFIPHTDEYYIAIKTERDHDVIYFSTAGGIEVEENWETVQEMRVPLGVPVSVIAKNEAIQVSEKTENGLLRTPRVLPTLREGASSQ
;
A
#
# COMPACT_ATOMS: atom_id res chain seq x y z
N MET A 1 2.92 -9.79 24.08
CA MET A 1 2.50 -8.43 23.69
C MET A 1 1.26 -8.55 22.81
N ALA A 2 0.24 -7.72 23.01
CA ALA A 2 -0.91 -7.70 22.15
C ALA A 2 -0.54 -7.01 20.82
N GLN A 3 -0.78 -7.67 19.69
CA GLN A 3 -0.65 -7.05 18.38
C GLN A 3 -1.95 -6.33 18.06
N LEU A 4 -1.84 -5.08 17.63
CA LEU A 4 -2.96 -4.29 17.14
C LEU A 4 -2.90 -4.23 15.63
N ALA A 5 -3.93 -4.72 14.97
CA ALA A 5 -4.05 -4.57 13.52
C ALA A 5 -4.47 -3.13 13.19
N ILE A 6 -3.83 -2.53 12.18
CA ILE A 6 -4.08 -1.17 11.73
C ILE A 6 -4.73 -1.23 10.35
N ARG A 7 -5.77 -0.42 10.11
CA ARG A 7 -6.42 -0.29 8.80
C ARG A 7 -5.51 0.44 7.81
N GLU A 8 -5.73 0.21 6.53
CA GLU A 8 -4.88 0.77 5.47
C GLU A 8 -4.88 2.30 5.46
N TYR A 9 -6.03 2.94 5.67
CA TYR A 9 -6.12 4.40 5.77
C TYR A 9 -5.19 4.95 6.86
N ASP A 10 -5.28 4.40 8.08
CA ASP A 10 -4.46 4.85 9.21
C ASP A 10 -2.98 4.56 8.98
N ALA A 11 -2.63 3.39 8.46
CA ALA A 11 -1.25 3.03 8.15
C ALA A 11 -0.63 4.00 7.13
N LYS A 12 -1.35 4.33 6.05
CA LYS A 12 -0.88 5.27 5.03
C LYS A 12 -0.76 6.70 5.56
N ARG A 13 -1.68 7.13 6.41
CA ARG A 13 -1.61 8.43 7.08
C ARG A 13 -0.38 8.53 7.99
N MET A 14 -0.14 7.53 8.82
CA MET A 14 1.05 7.47 9.70
C MET A 14 2.34 7.45 8.88
N PHE A 15 2.37 6.69 7.78
CA PHE A 15 3.53 6.64 6.89
C PHE A 15 3.80 7.98 6.20
N ALA A 16 2.76 8.67 5.74
CA ALA A 16 2.88 9.99 5.14
C ALA A 16 3.39 11.03 6.16
N GLU A 17 2.91 10.99 7.39
CA GLU A 17 3.41 11.82 8.48
C GLU A 17 4.89 11.57 8.76
N PHE A 18 5.28 10.31 8.86
CA PHE A 18 6.69 9.91 9.07
C PHE A 18 7.60 10.36 7.91
N THR A 19 7.14 10.27 6.67
CA THR A 19 7.92 10.67 5.47
C THR A 19 7.77 12.14 5.10
N SER A 20 7.04 12.93 5.89
CA SER A 20 6.69 14.33 5.59
C SER A 20 6.07 14.51 4.20
N SER A 21 5.32 13.50 3.75
CA SER A 21 4.59 13.53 2.47
C SER A 21 3.11 13.87 2.68
N VAL A 22 2.43 14.23 1.59
CA VAL A 22 0.98 14.50 1.63
C VAL A 22 0.22 13.25 1.23
N TYR A 23 -0.62 12.76 2.14
CA TYR A 23 -1.54 11.68 1.85
C TYR A 23 -2.92 12.21 1.44
N ARG A 24 -3.38 11.83 0.26
CA ARG A 24 -4.69 12.21 -0.29
C ARG A 24 -5.62 11.01 -0.31
N GLY A 25 -5.99 10.54 0.87
CA GLY A 25 -6.98 9.48 1.08
C GLY A 25 -8.22 10.02 1.79
N TYR A 26 -9.37 9.42 1.52
CA TYR A 26 -10.65 9.74 2.13
C TYR A 26 -11.24 8.50 2.76
N LEU A 27 -11.49 8.57 4.08
CA LEU A 27 -12.21 7.53 4.79
C LEU A 27 -13.71 7.80 4.66
N ILE A 28 -14.47 6.81 4.25
CA ILE A 28 -15.91 6.89 4.02
C ILE A 28 -16.60 5.87 4.94
N GLU A 29 -17.39 6.37 5.86
CA GLU A 29 -18.16 5.56 6.80
C GLU A 29 -19.68 5.78 6.66
N CYS A 30 -20.08 6.85 5.96
CA CYS A 30 -21.48 7.18 5.72
C CYS A 30 -21.65 8.05 4.46
N GLU A 31 -22.91 8.27 4.06
CA GLU A 31 -23.27 9.08 2.89
C GLU A 31 -22.73 10.51 2.96
N LYS A 32 -22.66 11.11 4.15
CA LYS A 32 -22.13 12.47 4.32
C LYS A 32 -20.64 12.57 3.95
N ASP A 33 -19.88 11.50 4.19
CA ASP A 33 -18.45 11.48 3.87
C ASP A 33 -18.23 11.43 2.36
N ILE A 34 -19.05 10.64 1.65
CA ILE A 34 -18.99 10.57 0.19
C ILE A 34 -19.47 11.85 -0.47
N ASP A 35 -20.45 12.54 0.13
CA ASP A 35 -20.88 13.85 -0.31
C ASP A 35 -19.80 14.92 -0.12
N ALA A 36 -19.13 14.89 1.03
CA ALA A 36 -18.00 15.79 1.32
C ALA A 36 -16.83 15.56 0.36
N PHE A 37 -16.48 14.28 0.12
CA PHE A 37 -15.48 13.91 -0.89
C PHE A 37 -15.87 14.42 -2.27
N ALA A 38 -17.07 14.13 -2.75
CA ALA A 38 -17.54 14.53 -4.06
C ALA A 38 -17.53 16.06 -4.24
N LYS A 39 -17.96 16.81 -3.23
CA LYS A 39 -17.94 18.28 -3.24
C LYS A 39 -16.51 18.83 -3.30
N LYS A 40 -15.58 18.24 -2.54
CA LYS A 40 -14.19 18.70 -2.47
C LYS A 40 -13.44 18.45 -3.78
N GLU A 41 -13.72 17.34 -4.45
CA GLU A 41 -13.02 16.90 -5.65
C GLU A 41 -13.77 17.24 -6.96
N THR A 42 -14.89 17.97 -6.89
CA THR A 42 -15.62 18.44 -8.08
C THR A 42 -14.70 19.24 -8.99
N GLY A 43 -14.71 18.92 -10.29
CA GLY A 43 -13.88 19.58 -11.30
C GLY A 43 -12.45 19.07 -11.39
N SER A 44 -12.11 18.03 -10.63
CA SER A 44 -10.83 17.33 -10.75
C SER A 44 -10.86 16.37 -11.95
N ASP A 45 -9.83 16.42 -12.81
CA ASP A 45 -9.62 15.45 -13.89
C ASP A 45 -9.05 14.12 -13.41
N ILE A 46 -8.92 13.95 -12.09
CA ILE A 46 -8.38 12.75 -11.46
C ILE A 46 -9.46 11.68 -11.43
N THR A 47 -9.08 10.46 -11.72
CA THR A 47 -9.87 9.27 -11.43
C THR A 47 -9.44 8.64 -10.09
N TRP A 48 -10.26 7.75 -9.56
CA TRP A 48 -10.16 7.30 -8.19
C TRP A 48 -10.21 5.79 -8.08
N VAL A 49 -9.68 5.30 -6.96
CA VAL A 49 -9.85 3.93 -6.50
C VAL A 49 -10.72 3.96 -5.25
N ILE A 50 -11.67 3.04 -5.14
CA ILE A 50 -12.43 2.78 -3.91
C ILE A 50 -12.30 1.33 -3.51
N LYS A 51 -12.13 1.07 -2.22
CA LYS A 51 -11.98 -0.27 -1.65
C LYS A 51 -12.44 -0.29 -0.19
N PRO A 52 -12.92 -1.43 0.35
CA PRO A 52 -13.19 -1.55 1.77
C PRO A 52 -11.92 -1.33 2.59
N ASP A 53 -11.99 -0.55 3.66
CA ASP A 53 -10.90 -0.31 4.61
C ASP A 53 -11.13 -1.09 5.92
N GLN A 54 -11.18 -2.39 5.81
CA GLN A 54 -11.40 -3.32 6.91
C GLN A 54 -10.27 -4.35 7.00
N LEU A 55 -10.15 -5.01 8.15
CA LEU A 55 -9.04 -5.90 8.48
C LEU A 55 -9.15 -7.28 7.83
N PHE A 56 -9.32 -7.31 6.51
CA PHE A 56 -9.26 -8.53 5.71
C PHE A 56 -8.45 -8.31 4.43
N GLY A 57 -7.75 -9.35 3.99
CA GLY A 57 -6.94 -9.33 2.77
C GLY A 57 -7.70 -9.78 1.52
N LYS A 58 -6.98 -9.88 0.39
CA LYS A 58 -7.44 -10.45 -0.89
C LYS A 58 -8.62 -9.71 -1.54
N ARG A 59 -8.84 -8.45 -1.20
CA ARG A 59 -9.95 -7.62 -1.72
C ARG A 59 -10.02 -7.61 -3.25
N GLY A 60 -8.87 -7.56 -3.93
CA GLY A 60 -8.80 -7.63 -5.38
C GLY A 60 -9.32 -8.94 -5.95
N LYS A 61 -8.96 -10.09 -5.34
CA LYS A 61 -9.43 -11.43 -5.77
C LYS A 61 -10.94 -11.60 -5.62
N TYR A 62 -11.57 -10.84 -4.73
CA TYR A 62 -13.02 -10.86 -4.49
C TYR A 62 -13.78 -9.75 -5.22
N GLY A 63 -13.13 -9.00 -6.12
CA GLY A 63 -13.79 -7.93 -6.89
C GLY A 63 -14.20 -6.71 -6.05
N LEU A 64 -13.64 -6.55 -4.85
CA LEU A 64 -13.97 -5.49 -3.90
C LEU A 64 -13.12 -4.23 -4.07
N ILE A 65 -12.60 -3.99 -5.28
CA ILE A 65 -11.83 -2.79 -5.61
C ILE A 65 -12.41 -2.17 -6.87
N GLY A 66 -12.93 -0.95 -6.74
CA GLY A 66 -13.30 -0.11 -7.88
C GLY A 66 -12.08 0.70 -8.31
N VAL A 67 -11.65 0.57 -9.56
CA VAL A 67 -10.41 1.17 -10.07
C VAL A 67 -10.71 2.11 -11.21
N ASN A 68 -9.98 3.23 -11.29
CA ASN A 68 -10.06 4.22 -12.37
C ASN A 68 -11.47 4.81 -12.57
N LEU A 69 -12.14 5.14 -11.46
CA LEU A 69 -13.52 5.59 -11.44
C LEU A 69 -13.61 7.13 -11.39
N THR A 70 -14.61 7.69 -12.06
CA THR A 70 -15.01 9.09 -11.83
C THR A 70 -15.79 9.22 -10.52
N ILE A 71 -15.97 10.43 -9.99
CA ILE A 71 -16.72 10.70 -8.75
C ILE A 71 -18.14 10.11 -8.81
N ALA A 72 -18.81 10.22 -9.97
CA ALA A 72 -20.16 9.66 -10.14
C ALA A 72 -20.17 8.13 -10.01
N TYR A 73 -19.16 7.47 -10.60
CA TYR A 73 -19.01 6.01 -10.49
C TYR A 73 -18.56 5.56 -9.10
N ILE A 74 -17.74 6.35 -8.40
CA ILE A 74 -17.39 6.09 -6.99
C ILE A 74 -18.63 6.05 -6.12
N ARG A 75 -19.53 7.07 -6.27
CA ARG A 75 -20.80 7.13 -5.50
C ARG A 75 -21.68 5.92 -5.79
N LYS A 76 -21.83 5.55 -7.07
CA LYS A 76 -22.58 4.38 -7.48
C LYS A 76 -22.00 3.11 -6.86
N TRP A 77 -20.68 2.92 -7.01
CA TRP A 77 -19.98 1.74 -6.47
C TRP A 77 -20.17 1.63 -4.96
N TRP A 78 -20.01 2.75 -4.23
CA TRP A 78 -20.22 2.79 -2.79
C TRP A 78 -21.64 2.38 -2.42
N SER A 79 -22.66 2.93 -3.07
CA SER A 79 -24.07 2.61 -2.79
C SER A 79 -24.43 1.14 -3.04
N GLU A 80 -23.72 0.48 -3.95
CA GLU A 80 -23.90 -0.94 -4.26
C GLU A 80 -23.19 -1.85 -3.25
N HIS A 81 -22.21 -1.35 -2.50
CA HIS A 81 -21.38 -2.15 -1.60
C HIS A 81 -21.56 -1.81 -0.12
N ASP A 82 -22.01 -0.60 0.20
CA ASP A 82 -22.23 -0.21 1.59
C ASP A 82 -23.28 -1.11 2.25
N GLN A 83 -22.99 -1.55 3.47
CA GLN A 83 -23.82 -2.48 4.24
C GLN A 83 -24.05 -3.85 3.56
N GLN A 84 -23.27 -4.20 2.54
CA GLN A 84 -23.31 -5.54 1.96
C GLN A 84 -22.49 -6.53 2.80
N THR A 85 -23.04 -7.72 2.99
CA THR A 85 -22.27 -8.82 3.56
C THR A 85 -21.47 -9.50 2.45
N THR A 86 -20.18 -9.67 2.67
CA THR A 86 -19.29 -10.39 1.75
C THR A 86 -18.58 -11.53 2.46
N THR A 87 -18.38 -12.62 1.75
CA THR A 87 -17.65 -13.79 2.26
C THR A 87 -16.22 -13.76 1.72
N ILE A 88 -15.22 -13.69 2.62
CA ILE A 88 -13.81 -13.73 2.27
C ILE A 88 -13.17 -14.95 2.91
N GLY A 89 -12.84 -15.92 2.09
CA GLY A 89 -12.42 -17.23 2.57
C GLY A 89 -13.53 -17.95 3.32
N LYS A 90 -13.42 -18.06 4.64
CA LYS A 90 -14.40 -18.72 5.52
C LYS A 90 -15.11 -17.73 6.46
N GLN A 91 -14.93 -16.43 6.27
CA GLN A 91 -15.46 -15.40 7.16
C GLN A 91 -16.41 -14.50 6.39
N ASP A 92 -17.57 -14.25 6.98
CA ASP A 92 -18.50 -13.25 6.50
C ASP A 92 -18.21 -11.92 7.21
N GLY A 93 -18.26 -10.84 6.46
CA GLY A 93 -18.05 -9.49 6.96
C GLY A 93 -18.99 -8.49 6.32
N LEU A 94 -19.54 -7.59 7.13
CA LEU A 94 -20.33 -6.47 6.66
C LEU A 94 -19.39 -5.35 6.20
N LEU A 95 -19.58 -4.85 4.98
CA LEU A 95 -18.80 -3.73 4.46
C LEU A 95 -19.35 -2.42 5.01
N THR A 96 -18.59 -1.71 5.82
CA THR A 96 -19.01 -0.50 6.53
C THR A 96 -18.08 0.68 6.37
N THR A 97 -16.84 0.43 6.00
CA THR A 97 -15.80 1.46 5.92
C THR A 97 -15.04 1.31 4.63
N PHE A 98 -14.87 2.41 3.91
CA PHE A 98 -14.21 2.41 2.60
C PHE A 98 -13.11 3.47 2.56
N LEU A 99 -12.11 3.21 1.75
CA LEU A 99 -11.01 4.11 1.43
C LEU A 99 -11.12 4.54 -0.03
N ILE A 100 -11.11 5.87 -0.27
CA ILE A 100 -11.00 6.43 -1.61
C ILE A 100 -9.64 7.10 -1.74
N GLU A 101 -8.93 6.79 -2.82
CA GLU A 101 -7.61 7.34 -3.14
C GLU A 101 -7.53 7.73 -4.61
N PRO A 102 -6.67 8.70 -5.01
CA PRO A 102 -6.39 8.94 -6.41
C PRO A 102 -5.90 7.66 -7.11
N PHE A 103 -6.42 7.41 -8.30
CA PHE A 103 -5.86 6.36 -9.15
C PHE A 103 -4.53 6.83 -9.72
N ILE A 104 -3.47 6.07 -9.45
CA ILE A 104 -2.13 6.32 -9.98
C ILE A 104 -1.85 5.23 -11.01
N PRO A 105 -1.83 5.54 -12.32
CA PRO A 105 -1.42 4.58 -13.32
C PRO A 105 0.01 4.09 -13.04
N HIS A 106 0.21 2.80 -13.03
CA HIS A 106 1.52 2.17 -12.82
C HIS A 106 1.60 0.88 -13.62
N THR A 107 2.82 0.49 -13.96
CA THR A 107 3.15 -0.76 -14.64
C THR A 107 3.85 -1.74 -13.72
N ASP A 108 4.49 -1.21 -12.67
CA ASP A 108 5.29 -1.99 -11.75
C ASP A 108 4.72 -1.88 -10.33
N GLU A 109 4.59 -3.01 -9.66
CA GLU A 109 4.25 -3.10 -8.26
C GLU A 109 5.38 -3.79 -7.50
N TYR A 110 5.74 -3.25 -6.36
CA TYR A 110 6.75 -3.80 -5.47
C TYR A 110 6.08 -4.37 -4.23
N TYR A 111 6.65 -5.44 -3.71
CA TYR A 111 6.26 -5.98 -2.42
C TYR A 111 7.31 -5.65 -1.37
N ILE A 112 6.86 -5.17 -0.23
CA ILE A 112 7.68 -5.01 0.97
C ILE A 112 6.88 -5.43 2.20
N ALA A 113 7.50 -6.24 3.05
CA ALA A 113 6.97 -6.58 4.37
C ALA A 113 8.09 -6.59 5.40
N ILE A 114 7.75 -6.27 6.64
CA ILE A 114 8.67 -6.31 7.77
C ILE A 114 8.04 -7.19 8.83
N LYS A 115 8.82 -8.19 9.29
CA LYS A 115 8.42 -9.09 10.36
C LYS A 115 9.43 -8.99 11.49
N THR A 116 8.97 -8.64 12.68
CA THR A 116 9.82 -8.62 13.87
C THR A 116 9.88 -10.01 14.48
N GLU A 117 11.07 -10.53 14.60
CA GLU A 117 11.41 -11.76 15.33
C GLU A 117 11.98 -11.43 16.71
N ARG A 118 12.44 -12.44 17.44
CA ARG A 118 12.89 -12.24 18.83
C ARG A 118 14.18 -11.43 18.94
N ASP A 119 15.10 -11.60 18.00
CA ASP A 119 16.47 -11.09 18.02
C ASP A 119 16.85 -10.31 16.76
N HIS A 120 15.96 -10.25 15.77
CA HIS A 120 16.17 -9.51 14.53
C HIS A 120 14.83 -9.14 13.87
N ASP A 121 14.88 -8.19 12.96
CA ASP A 121 13.80 -7.95 12.01
C ASP A 121 14.11 -8.61 10.68
N VAL A 122 13.07 -9.07 9.98
CA VAL A 122 13.18 -9.62 8.64
C VAL A 122 12.45 -8.70 7.68
N ILE A 123 13.16 -8.20 6.68
CA ILE A 123 12.57 -7.42 5.59
C ILE A 123 12.44 -8.33 4.37
N TYR A 124 11.23 -8.45 3.88
CA TYR A 124 10.91 -9.14 2.63
C TYR A 124 10.72 -8.10 1.53
N PHE A 125 11.34 -8.32 0.39
CA PHE A 125 11.22 -7.43 -0.76
C PHE A 125 11.09 -8.22 -2.06
N SER A 126 10.22 -7.77 -2.97
CA SER A 126 10.16 -8.29 -4.35
C SER A 126 9.84 -7.17 -5.33
N THR A 127 10.39 -7.26 -6.52
CA THR A 127 10.04 -6.41 -7.67
C THR A 127 8.79 -6.92 -8.41
N ALA A 128 8.28 -8.10 -8.01
CA ALA A 128 7.03 -8.66 -8.48
C ALA A 128 6.00 -8.59 -7.33
N GLY A 129 5.42 -7.41 -7.13
CA GLY A 129 4.36 -7.17 -6.14
C GLY A 129 2.97 -7.46 -6.68
N GLY A 130 1.96 -6.92 -5.99
CA GLY A 130 0.57 -7.04 -6.40
C GLY A 130 -0.16 -8.25 -5.82
N ILE A 131 -1.31 -8.58 -6.42
CA ILE A 131 -2.26 -9.58 -5.91
C ILE A 131 -1.65 -10.99 -5.88
N GLU A 132 -0.69 -11.26 -6.76
CA GLU A 132 -0.12 -12.59 -7.00
C GLU A 132 1.24 -12.80 -6.30
N VAL A 133 1.66 -11.91 -5.39
CA VAL A 133 2.95 -12.05 -4.69
C VAL A 133 3.07 -13.38 -3.93
N GLU A 134 1.95 -13.90 -3.42
CA GLU A 134 1.91 -15.19 -2.73
C GLU A 134 2.21 -16.38 -3.68
N GLU A 135 1.91 -16.23 -4.96
CA GLU A 135 2.13 -17.24 -6.01
C GLU A 135 3.56 -17.15 -6.59
N ASN A 136 4.23 -16.00 -6.39
CA ASN A 136 5.59 -15.72 -6.86
C ASN A 136 6.57 -15.58 -5.67
N TRP A 137 6.35 -16.32 -4.59
CA TRP A 137 7.14 -16.19 -3.37
C TRP A 137 8.64 -16.45 -3.57
N GLU A 138 9.03 -17.24 -4.59
CA GLU A 138 10.41 -17.48 -4.97
C GLU A 138 11.15 -16.23 -5.44
N THR A 139 10.43 -15.16 -5.82
CA THR A 139 11.03 -13.87 -6.19
C THR A 139 11.27 -12.96 -4.99
N VAL A 140 10.77 -13.32 -3.82
CA VAL A 140 10.88 -12.54 -2.60
C VAL A 140 12.27 -12.71 -2.01
N GLN A 141 12.99 -11.61 -1.87
CA GLN A 141 14.29 -11.54 -1.19
C GLN A 141 14.06 -11.31 0.30
N GLU A 142 14.82 -12.00 1.13
CA GLU A 142 14.79 -11.85 2.60
C GLU A 142 16.09 -11.19 3.07
N MET A 143 15.95 -10.15 3.88
CA MET A 143 17.07 -9.47 4.52
C MET A 143 16.86 -9.46 6.04
N ARG A 144 17.84 -9.97 6.77
CA ARG A 144 17.82 -10.00 8.25
C ARG A 144 18.53 -8.78 8.82
N VAL A 145 17.85 -8.08 9.71
CA VAL A 145 18.36 -6.88 10.37
C VAL A 145 18.48 -7.15 11.87
N PRO A 146 19.68 -7.36 12.42
CA PRO A 146 19.86 -7.55 13.86
C PRO A 146 19.36 -6.35 14.65
N LEU A 147 18.79 -6.58 15.83
CA LEU A 147 18.31 -5.52 16.72
C LEU A 147 19.44 -4.50 17.02
N GLY A 148 19.11 -3.22 16.95
CA GLY A 148 20.04 -2.13 17.20
C GLY A 148 20.99 -1.80 16.04
N VAL A 149 20.90 -2.52 14.92
CA VAL A 149 21.68 -2.20 13.72
C VAL A 149 20.82 -1.37 12.76
N PRO A 150 21.25 -0.18 12.35
CA PRO A 150 20.51 0.60 11.36
C PRO A 150 20.39 -0.13 10.02
N VAL A 151 19.19 -0.15 9.44
CA VAL A 151 18.92 -0.78 8.12
C VAL A 151 19.87 -0.26 7.04
N SER A 152 20.26 1.03 7.12
CA SER A 152 21.23 1.64 6.19
C SER A 152 22.60 0.98 6.18
N VAL A 153 23.02 0.34 7.25
CA VAL A 153 24.29 -0.37 7.35
C VAL A 153 24.19 -1.70 6.58
N ILE A 154 23.07 -2.40 6.73
CA ILE A 154 22.84 -3.70 6.08
C ILE A 154 22.55 -3.52 4.59
N ALA A 155 21.73 -2.52 4.23
CA ALA A 155 21.43 -2.23 2.83
C ALA A 155 22.65 -1.84 1.99
N LYS A 156 23.75 -1.38 2.62
CA LYS A 156 25.02 -1.14 1.92
C LYS A 156 25.80 -2.42 1.66
N ASN A 157 25.64 -3.44 2.49
CA ASN A 157 26.40 -4.68 2.44
C ASN A 157 25.66 -5.80 1.69
N GLU A 158 24.33 -5.79 1.79
CA GLU A 158 23.45 -6.74 1.09
C GLU A 158 22.59 -5.92 0.12
N ALA A 159 23.13 -5.65 -1.06
CA ALA A 159 22.39 -4.90 -2.08
C ALA A 159 21.12 -5.66 -2.46
N ILE A 160 19.96 -5.12 -2.05
CA ILE A 160 18.69 -5.50 -2.65
C ILE A 160 18.80 -5.16 -4.12
N GLN A 161 18.91 -6.17 -4.96
CA GLN A 161 19.08 -5.98 -6.40
C GLN A 161 17.74 -5.62 -7.02
N VAL A 162 17.48 -4.34 -7.14
CA VAL A 162 16.38 -3.85 -7.98
C VAL A 162 16.89 -3.87 -9.43
N SER A 163 16.52 -4.89 -10.18
CA SER A 163 16.77 -4.91 -11.62
C SER A 163 15.76 -3.97 -12.29
N GLU A 164 16.21 -2.82 -12.76
CA GLU A 164 15.41 -1.99 -13.66
C GLU A 164 15.20 -2.77 -14.97
N LYS A 165 13.93 -3.11 -15.29
CA LYS A 165 13.57 -3.51 -16.64
C LYS A 165 13.68 -2.29 -17.54
N THR A 166 14.65 -2.31 -18.46
CA THR A 166 14.68 -1.33 -19.53
C THR A 166 13.63 -1.69 -20.58
N GLU A 167 13.08 -0.70 -21.29
CA GLU A 167 12.14 -0.86 -22.39
C GLU A 167 12.60 -1.83 -23.49
N ASN A 168 13.86 -2.24 -23.49
CA ASN A 168 14.47 -3.15 -24.46
C ASN A 168 14.87 -4.52 -23.87
N GLY A 169 14.39 -4.88 -22.67
CA GLY A 169 14.60 -6.24 -22.11
C GLY A 169 16.05 -6.56 -21.68
N LEU A 170 16.97 -5.60 -21.71
CA LEU A 170 18.34 -5.79 -21.21
C LEU A 170 18.43 -5.42 -19.72
N LEU A 171 18.89 -6.37 -18.92
CA LEU A 171 19.19 -6.15 -17.49
C LEU A 171 20.32 -5.13 -17.35
N ARG A 172 20.06 -3.97 -16.75
CA ARG A 172 21.10 -3.06 -16.28
C ARG A 172 21.53 -3.45 -14.87
N THR A 173 22.81 -3.26 -14.60
CA THR A 173 23.39 -3.40 -13.25
C THR A 173 22.62 -2.63 -12.19
N PRO A 174 22.42 -3.20 -10.98
CA PRO A 174 21.60 -2.61 -9.94
C PRO A 174 22.06 -1.22 -9.54
N ARG A 175 21.14 -0.26 -9.52
CA ARG A 175 21.35 1.03 -8.89
C ARG A 175 21.13 0.87 -7.39
N VAL A 176 22.15 1.17 -6.60
CA VAL A 176 21.99 1.37 -5.16
C VAL A 176 21.06 2.57 -4.95
N LEU A 177 19.92 2.37 -4.31
CA LEU A 177 19.03 3.48 -3.96
C LEU A 177 19.81 4.53 -3.14
N PRO A 178 19.69 5.84 -3.46
CA PRO A 178 20.40 6.86 -2.73
C PRO A 178 19.94 6.85 -1.28
N THR A 179 20.90 6.74 -0.36
CA THR A 179 20.69 6.89 1.07
C THR A 179 19.99 8.23 1.34
N LEU A 180 18.88 8.19 2.09
CA LEU A 180 18.31 9.39 2.69
C LEU A 180 19.44 10.12 3.41
N ARG A 181 19.73 11.36 2.99
CA ARG A 181 20.72 12.19 3.64
C ARG A 181 20.30 12.42 5.08
N GLU A 182 21.16 12.07 6.02
CA GLU A 182 21.08 12.54 7.38
C GLU A 182 20.98 14.07 7.36
N GLY A 183 19.91 14.59 7.98
CA GLY A 183 19.74 16.03 8.14
C GLY A 183 20.97 16.60 8.85
N ALA A 184 21.64 17.53 8.19
CA ALA A 184 22.72 18.27 8.76
C ALA A 184 22.20 19.00 10.01
N SER A 185 22.69 18.63 11.18
CA SER A 185 22.60 19.46 12.37
C SER A 185 23.46 20.69 12.11
N SER A 186 22.83 21.83 11.88
CA SER A 186 23.47 23.14 11.93
C SER A 186 23.52 23.62 13.38
N GLN A 187 24.68 24.04 13.77
CA GLN A 187 25.02 24.76 14.98
C GLN A 187 24.14 25.98 15.25
#